data_79886322bb618a63d2148465ade9e568
#
_entry.id   79886322bb618a63d2148465ade9e568
#
_cell.length_a   1.000
_cell.length_b   1.000
_cell.length_c   1.000
_cell.angle_alpha   90.00
_cell.angle_beta   90.00
_cell.angle_gamma   90.00
#
_symmetry.space_group_name_H-M   'P 1'
#
loop_
_entity.id
_entity.type
_entity.pdbx_description
1 polymer ?
#
loop_
_entity_poly.entity_id
_entity_poly.type
_entity_poly.pdbx_seq_one_letter_code
_entity_poly.pdbx_strand_id
1 'polypeptide(L)'
;MKTVFVSGNFNVLHPGHLRLLRFAKELSDKLIVGVWSDRIAGKESHIPEDFRLEGIQSNGWVDEAFLLDESVEEVIRKLRPDIVVKGKEHEKSANPEAAILEEYGGKLLFSSGEVTFSSLDLIRNHIRELDHISINFPTEFANRHNVSKERLLEVLSKIDGVSVAVVGDLIVDEYVTCEPLGMSQEDASIVVTPIDSQRFLGGAGIVAAHASSLGAQAKFYSVIGDDDIGNFAMSELENSGVTPSVYIDPTRPTTLKQRFRADEKTLLRVSHLHQESIGSELRQIIKQEVHRSLPDTQVLIFSDFNYGCLPQELVTELIEAGQKNNVYMAADSQSSSQLGNVARFHDMHLLTPTEREARLSLRNQEDGLVVLGEKLSKHANAEHLFLKLGSEGMLLHARDDSNKKQTDRIPALNPHPRDVAGAGDSLLVLGALAIAVGASAWEAACLGSLAAAIQVSRIGNKPLRLDELQREFV
;
A
#
# COMPACT_ATOMS: atom_id res chain seq x y z
N MET A 1 -11.24 -54.10 8.13
CA MET A 1 -11.54 -52.82 7.50
C MET A 1 -11.20 -51.76 8.50
N LYS A 2 -10.17 -50.97 8.21
CA LYS A 2 -9.62 -50.01 9.13
C LYS A 2 -10.41 -48.69 9.05
N THR A 3 -11.02 -48.29 10.15
CA THR A 3 -11.87 -47.10 10.22
C THR A 3 -11.16 -45.95 10.85
N VAL A 4 -11.17 -44.79 10.20
CA VAL A 4 -10.63 -43.54 10.74
C VAL A 4 -11.75 -42.55 10.94
N PHE A 5 -11.71 -41.84 12.08
CA PHE A 5 -12.65 -40.80 12.42
C PHE A 5 -11.98 -39.44 12.55
N VAL A 6 -12.60 -38.42 11.99
CA VAL A 6 -12.21 -37.02 12.07
C VAL A 6 -13.41 -36.21 12.52
N SER A 7 -13.26 -35.25 13.41
CA SER A 7 -14.33 -34.34 13.79
C SER A 7 -13.88 -32.87 13.78
N GLY A 8 -14.80 -31.97 13.51
CA GLY A 8 -14.51 -30.56 13.49
C GLY A 8 -15.69 -29.68 13.07
N ASN A 9 -15.48 -28.38 13.12
CA ASN A 9 -16.50 -27.40 12.76
C ASN A 9 -16.65 -27.23 11.23
N PHE A 10 -15.56 -27.28 10.47
CA PHE A 10 -15.53 -27.20 9.00
C PHE A 10 -16.31 -26.03 8.39
N ASN A 11 -16.26 -24.84 9.01
CA ASN A 11 -16.94 -23.64 8.48
C ASN A 11 -16.61 -23.36 7.01
N VAL A 12 -15.34 -23.47 6.64
CA VAL A 12 -14.87 -23.38 5.25
C VAL A 12 -13.79 -24.45 5.06
N LEU A 13 -13.92 -25.24 4.00
CA LEU A 13 -12.89 -26.18 3.61
C LEU A 13 -11.68 -25.40 3.04
N HIS A 14 -10.58 -25.46 3.71
CA HIS A 14 -9.32 -24.83 3.31
C HIS A 14 -8.22 -25.89 3.11
N PRO A 15 -7.07 -25.54 2.51
CA PRO A 15 -5.99 -26.51 2.26
C PRO A 15 -5.53 -27.33 3.48
N GLY A 16 -5.67 -26.78 4.70
CA GLY A 16 -5.39 -27.51 5.95
C GLY A 16 -6.40 -28.64 6.19
N HIS A 17 -7.70 -28.38 6.04
CA HIS A 17 -8.74 -29.42 6.14
C HIS A 17 -8.58 -30.47 5.04
N LEU A 18 -8.32 -30.07 3.80
CA LEU A 18 -8.12 -31.01 2.70
C LEU A 18 -6.93 -31.94 2.95
N ARG A 19 -5.82 -31.43 3.50
CA ARG A 19 -4.67 -32.26 3.90
C ARG A 19 -4.99 -33.19 5.04
N LEU A 20 -5.74 -32.72 6.06
CA LEU A 20 -6.22 -33.54 7.16
C LEU A 20 -7.08 -34.71 6.66
N LEU A 21 -8.08 -34.41 5.82
CA LEU A 21 -8.97 -35.43 5.26
C LEU A 21 -8.22 -36.42 4.35
N ARG A 22 -7.29 -35.93 3.51
CA ARG A 22 -6.44 -36.79 2.68
C ARG A 22 -5.55 -37.69 3.54
N PHE A 23 -4.87 -37.14 4.54
CA PHE A 23 -4.04 -37.90 5.46
C PHE A 23 -4.84 -38.97 6.20
N ALA A 24 -6.03 -38.62 6.70
CA ALA A 24 -6.94 -39.57 7.34
C ALA A 24 -7.39 -40.68 6.38
N LYS A 25 -7.68 -40.34 5.10
CA LYS A 25 -8.05 -41.32 4.07
C LYS A 25 -6.90 -42.26 3.71
N GLU A 26 -5.67 -41.77 3.62
CA GLU A 26 -4.48 -42.61 3.36
C GLU A 26 -4.20 -43.64 4.47
N LEU A 27 -4.72 -43.41 5.68
CA LEU A 27 -4.61 -44.31 6.82
C LEU A 27 -5.76 -45.31 6.95
N SER A 28 -6.82 -45.20 6.13
CA SER A 28 -8.11 -45.89 6.33
C SER A 28 -8.61 -46.66 5.09
N ASP A 29 -9.35 -47.72 5.36
CA ASP A 29 -10.26 -48.28 4.37
C ASP A 29 -11.58 -47.50 4.30
N LYS A 30 -12.00 -46.95 5.46
CA LYS A 30 -13.21 -46.11 5.60
C LYS A 30 -12.90 -44.86 6.43
N LEU A 31 -13.09 -43.67 5.85
CA LEU A 31 -13.01 -42.37 6.53
C LEU A 31 -14.41 -41.88 6.90
N ILE A 32 -14.65 -41.68 8.19
CA ILE A 32 -15.88 -41.14 8.74
C ILE A 32 -15.59 -39.74 9.30
N VAL A 33 -16.45 -38.77 8.96
CA VAL A 33 -16.30 -37.39 9.42
C VAL A 33 -17.54 -36.93 10.19
N GLY A 34 -17.32 -36.46 11.44
CA GLY A 34 -18.34 -35.81 12.26
C GLY A 34 -18.24 -34.28 12.13
N VAL A 35 -19.27 -33.66 11.56
CA VAL A 35 -19.38 -32.19 11.49
C VAL A 35 -20.14 -31.71 12.71
N TRP A 36 -19.56 -30.80 13.50
CA TRP A 36 -20.23 -30.30 14.69
C TRP A 36 -21.53 -29.58 14.32
N SER A 37 -22.63 -29.93 15.00
CA SER A 37 -23.89 -29.19 14.82
C SER A 37 -23.75 -27.74 15.29
N ASP A 38 -24.64 -26.87 14.86
CA ASP A 38 -24.64 -25.46 15.28
C ASP A 38 -24.85 -25.33 16.79
N ARG A 39 -25.53 -26.31 17.42
CA ARG A 39 -25.71 -26.40 18.86
C ARG A 39 -24.40 -26.66 19.61
N ILE A 40 -23.52 -27.53 19.09
CA ILE A 40 -22.23 -27.86 19.70
C ILE A 40 -21.17 -26.82 19.35
N ALA A 41 -21.13 -26.38 18.09
CA ALA A 41 -20.18 -25.35 17.63
C ALA A 41 -20.44 -23.95 18.25
N GLY A 42 -21.69 -23.65 18.60
CA GLY A 42 -22.09 -22.40 19.23
C GLY A 42 -21.64 -21.17 18.42
N LYS A 43 -20.96 -20.22 19.09
CA LYS A 43 -20.48 -18.98 18.44
C LYS A 43 -19.34 -19.19 17.44
N GLU A 44 -18.77 -20.37 17.35
CA GLU A 44 -17.70 -20.70 16.42
C GLU A 44 -18.26 -21.17 15.06
N SER A 45 -19.58 -21.43 14.95
CA SER A 45 -20.25 -21.71 13.70
C SER A 45 -20.63 -20.42 12.99
N HIS A 46 -20.10 -20.21 11.80
CA HIS A 46 -20.39 -19.05 10.95
C HIS A 46 -21.19 -19.42 9.70
N ILE A 47 -21.25 -20.73 9.38
CA ILE A 47 -21.99 -21.27 8.24
C ILE A 47 -22.97 -22.32 8.80
N PRO A 48 -24.25 -22.30 8.37
CA PRO A 48 -25.23 -23.27 8.80
C PRO A 48 -24.75 -24.72 8.64
N GLU A 49 -25.09 -25.57 9.59
CA GLU A 49 -24.61 -26.97 9.68
C GLU A 49 -24.87 -27.79 8.41
N ASP A 50 -26.01 -27.58 7.73
CA ASP A 50 -26.36 -28.27 6.50
C ASP A 50 -25.35 -28.03 5.37
N PHE A 51 -24.93 -26.78 5.19
CA PHE A 51 -23.94 -26.43 4.16
C PHE A 51 -22.52 -26.93 4.55
N ARG A 52 -22.18 -26.97 5.82
CA ARG A 52 -20.91 -27.52 6.29
C ARG A 52 -20.87 -29.03 6.07
N LEU A 53 -21.97 -29.73 6.33
CA LEU A 53 -22.10 -31.14 6.08
C LEU A 53 -22.05 -31.46 4.57
N GLU A 54 -22.80 -30.72 3.74
CA GLU A 54 -22.79 -30.86 2.29
C GLU A 54 -21.36 -30.68 1.72
N GLY A 55 -20.61 -29.67 2.20
CA GLY A 55 -19.22 -29.45 1.80
C GLY A 55 -18.30 -30.64 2.12
N ILE A 56 -18.46 -31.28 3.27
CA ILE A 56 -17.73 -32.49 3.64
C ILE A 56 -18.18 -33.70 2.82
N GLN A 57 -19.48 -33.91 2.63
CA GLN A 57 -20.03 -35.02 1.83
C GLN A 57 -19.60 -34.96 0.37
N SER A 58 -19.41 -33.76 -0.17
CA SER A 58 -18.95 -33.54 -1.54
C SER A 58 -17.47 -33.86 -1.74
N ASN A 59 -16.71 -34.13 -0.67
CA ASN A 59 -15.27 -34.39 -0.73
C ASN A 59 -15.01 -35.87 -1.06
N GLY A 60 -14.31 -36.15 -2.16
CA GLY A 60 -14.06 -37.50 -2.67
C GLY A 60 -13.21 -38.41 -1.77
N TRP A 61 -12.62 -37.90 -0.68
CA TRP A 61 -11.91 -38.71 0.32
C TRP A 61 -12.76 -39.19 1.47
N VAL A 62 -13.97 -38.60 1.65
CA VAL A 62 -14.88 -38.91 2.75
C VAL A 62 -15.84 -40.01 2.33
N ASP A 63 -15.87 -41.11 3.07
CA ASP A 63 -16.81 -42.24 2.77
C ASP A 63 -18.14 -42.03 3.47
N GLU A 64 -18.15 -41.40 4.65
CA GLU A 64 -19.35 -41.15 5.42
C GLU A 64 -19.20 -39.84 6.24
N ALA A 65 -20.24 -39.01 6.23
CA ALA A 65 -20.27 -37.83 7.06
C ALA A 65 -21.66 -37.62 7.68
N PHE A 66 -21.67 -37.11 8.92
CA PHE A 66 -22.90 -36.86 9.66
C PHE A 66 -22.79 -35.66 10.60
N LEU A 67 -23.92 -35.09 11.01
CA LEU A 67 -23.94 -34.03 12.03
C LEU A 67 -23.71 -34.65 13.40
N LEU A 68 -22.75 -34.04 14.12
CA LEU A 68 -22.36 -34.46 15.46
C LEU A 68 -23.10 -33.61 16.49
N ASP A 69 -24.12 -34.19 17.11
CA ASP A 69 -24.99 -33.58 18.11
C ASP A 69 -24.70 -34.06 19.55
N GLU A 70 -23.75 -34.97 19.69
CA GLU A 70 -23.28 -35.52 20.94
C GLU A 70 -21.79 -35.13 21.15
N SER A 71 -21.24 -35.38 22.35
CA SER A 71 -19.81 -35.18 22.56
C SER A 71 -18.98 -36.12 21.68
N VAL A 72 -17.79 -35.65 21.28
CA VAL A 72 -16.86 -36.44 20.46
C VAL A 72 -16.54 -37.77 21.16
N GLU A 73 -16.43 -37.74 22.47
CA GLU A 73 -16.16 -38.90 23.34
C GLU A 73 -17.26 -39.96 23.24
N GLU A 74 -18.52 -39.55 23.26
CA GLU A 74 -19.67 -40.48 23.13
C GLU A 74 -19.73 -41.11 21.76
N VAL A 75 -19.44 -40.33 20.71
CA VAL A 75 -19.40 -40.81 19.34
C VAL A 75 -18.24 -41.81 19.15
N ILE A 76 -17.06 -41.54 19.69
CA ILE A 76 -15.93 -42.47 19.64
C ILE A 76 -16.27 -43.81 20.32
N ARG A 77 -16.96 -43.78 21.49
CA ARG A 77 -17.39 -45.01 22.17
C ARG A 77 -18.37 -45.83 21.34
N LYS A 78 -19.27 -45.17 20.59
CA LYS A 78 -20.25 -45.81 19.70
C LYS A 78 -19.62 -46.38 18.43
N LEU A 79 -18.80 -45.57 17.75
CA LEU A 79 -18.18 -45.91 16.47
C LEU A 79 -16.99 -46.86 16.63
N ARG A 80 -16.24 -46.77 17.73
CA ARG A 80 -15.02 -47.52 18.01
C ARG A 80 -14.03 -47.49 16.85
N PRO A 81 -13.64 -46.29 16.32
CA PRO A 81 -12.73 -46.24 15.20
C PRO A 81 -11.34 -46.73 15.57
N ASP A 82 -10.63 -47.36 14.63
CA ASP A 82 -9.25 -47.79 14.84
C ASP A 82 -8.30 -46.60 15.07
N ILE A 83 -8.60 -45.48 14.42
CA ILE A 83 -7.80 -44.27 14.56
C ILE A 83 -8.73 -43.04 14.62
N VAL A 84 -8.37 -42.09 15.48
CA VAL A 84 -8.88 -40.72 15.43
C VAL A 84 -7.76 -39.82 14.94
N VAL A 85 -8.05 -38.94 13.95
CA VAL A 85 -7.08 -37.96 13.45
C VAL A 85 -7.53 -36.56 13.80
N LYS A 86 -6.61 -35.77 14.34
CA LYS A 86 -6.79 -34.32 14.67
C LYS A 86 -5.75 -33.47 13.96
N GLY A 87 -6.02 -32.19 13.85
CA GLY A 87 -5.02 -31.21 13.37
C GLY A 87 -3.85 -31.09 14.35
N LYS A 88 -2.67 -30.78 13.86
CA LYS A 88 -1.42 -30.64 14.67
C LYS A 88 -1.55 -29.57 15.75
N GLU A 89 -2.38 -28.58 15.57
CA GLU A 89 -2.70 -27.52 16.54
C GLU A 89 -3.23 -28.07 17.86
N HIS A 90 -3.84 -29.27 17.85
CA HIS A 90 -4.38 -29.93 19.03
C HIS A 90 -3.37 -30.86 19.74
N GLU A 91 -2.16 -31.06 19.21
CA GLU A 91 -1.17 -31.99 19.76
C GLU A 91 -0.72 -31.65 21.19
N LYS A 92 -0.66 -30.33 21.49
CA LYS A 92 -0.25 -29.83 22.82
C LYS A 92 -1.44 -29.54 23.75
N SER A 93 -2.65 -29.76 23.28
CA SER A 93 -3.88 -29.52 24.05
C SER A 93 -4.31 -30.78 24.83
N ALA A 94 -5.23 -30.64 25.80
CA ALA A 94 -5.85 -31.79 26.41
C ALA A 94 -6.69 -32.54 25.36
N ASN A 95 -6.43 -33.82 25.21
CA ASN A 95 -7.12 -34.71 24.25
C ASN A 95 -7.81 -35.84 25.02
N PRO A 96 -9.01 -35.64 25.57
CA PRO A 96 -9.73 -36.67 26.34
C PRO A 96 -10.07 -37.93 25.53
N GLU A 97 -10.12 -37.80 24.22
CA GLU A 97 -10.34 -38.91 23.28
C GLU A 97 -9.24 -39.99 23.36
N ALA A 98 -8.02 -39.61 23.73
CA ALA A 98 -6.89 -40.55 23.84
C ALA A 98 -7.16 -41.67 24.85
N ALA A 99 -7.68 -41.31 26.03
CA ALA A 99 -8.01 -42.29 27.07
C ALA A 99 -9.10 -43.28 26.62
N ILE A 100 -10.11 -42.80 25.86
CA ILE A 100 -11.21 -43.65 25.36
C ILE A 100 -10.70 -44.61 24.27
N LEU A 101 -9.78 -44.13 23.41
CA LEU A 101 -9.18 -44.95 22.39
C LEU A 101 -8.32 -46.08 23.00
N GLU A 102 -7.59 -45.77 24.08
CA GLU A 102 -6.78 -46.79 24.81
C GLU A 102 -7.64 -47.93 25.40
N GLU A 103 -8.89 -47.65 25.81
CA GLU A 103 -9.82 -48.67 26.38
C GLU A 103 -10.04 -49.87 25.43
N TYR A 104 -9.90 -49.68 24.09
CA TYR A 104 -10.14 -50.73 23.11
C TYR A 104 -9.00 -50.88 22.07
N GLY A 105 -7.86 -50.23 22.28
CA GLY A 105 -6.69 -50.35 21.43
C GLY A 105 -6.67 -49.45 20.20
N GLY A 106 -7.52 -48.44 20.16
CA GLY A 106 -7.52 -47.39 19.12
C GLY A 106 -6.34 -46.44 19.28
N LYS A 107 -6.07 -45.61 18.28
CA LYS A 107 -4.94 -44.66 18.25
C LYS A 107 -5.40 -43.24 17.94
N LEU A 108 -4.81 -42.26 18.64
CA LEU A 108 -4.91 -40.85 18.30
C LEU A 108 -3.69 -40.44 17.49
N LEU A 109 -3.90 -39.85 16.31
CA LEU A 109 -2.82 -39.33 15.47
C LEU A 109 -3.06 -37.84 15.13
N PHE A 110 -1.98 -37.12 14.91
CA PHE A 110 -2.01 -35.72 14.50
C PHE A 110 -1.48 -35.58 13.09
N SER A 111 -2.19 -34.81 12.25
CA SER A 111 -1.71 -34.56 10.89
C SER A 111 -0.51 -33.64 10.91
N SER A 112 0.56 -33.98 10.19
CA SER A 112 1.73 -33.12 10.02
C SER A 112 1.43 -31.97 9.03
N GLY A 113 0.92 -30.84 9.53
CA GLY A 113 0.74 -29.64 8.72
C GLY A 113 1.82 -28.60 9.03
N GLU A 114 2.63 -28.22 8.05
CA GLU A 114 3.64 -27.13 8.23
C GLU A 114 3.04 -25.72 8.22
N VAL A 115 1.75 -25.54 7.98
CA VAL A 115 1.09 -24.22 7.94
C VAL A 115 -0.22 -24.30 8.73
N THR A 116 -0.27 -23.57 9.84
CA THR A 116 -1.51 -23.36 10.62
C THR A 116 -2.40 -22.38 9.89
N PHE A 117 -3.37 -22.90 9.12
CA PHE A 117 -4.50 -22.12 8.65
C PHE A 117 -5.70 -22.47 9.51
N SER A 118 -6.22 -21.52 10.28
CA SER A 118 -7.54 -21.70 10.89
C SER A 118 -8.61 -21.16 9.93
N SER A 119 -9.78 -21.81 9.90
CA SER A 119 -10.94 -21.29 9.14
C SER A 119 -11.28 -19.86 9.57
N LEU A 120 -11.12 -19.57 10.87
CA LEU A 120 -11.33 -18.23 11.43
C LEU A 120 -10.33 -17.23 10.92
N ASP A 121 -9.07 -17.60 10.72
CA ASP A 121 -8.05 -16.68 10.18
C ASP A 121 -8.28 -16.42 8.69
N LEU A 122 -8.74 -17.41 7.92
CA LEU A 122 -9.15 -17.20 6.53
C LEU A 122 -10.40 -16.33 6.43
N ILE A 123 -11.41 -16.59 7.25
CA ILE A 123 -12.64 -15.77 7.30
C ILE A 123 -12.31 -14.37 7.84
N ARG A 124 -11.50 -14.25 8.90
CA ARG A 124 -11.03 -12.95 9.40
C ARG A 124 -10.18 -12.21 8.38
N ASN A 125 -9.31 -12.89 7.66
CA ASN A 125 -8.53 -12.28 6.59
C ASN A 125 -9.42 -11.90 5.41
N HIS A 126 -10.41 -12.71 5.05
CA HIS A 126 -11.36 -12.39 3.99
C HIS A 126 -12.39 -11.31 4.39
N ILE A 127 -12.84 -11.31 5.64
CA ILE A 127 -13.66 -10.22 6.20
C ILE A 127 -12.80 -8.94 6.34
N ARG A 128 -11.52 -9.05 6.73
CA ARG A 128 -10.56 -7.93 6.70
C ARG A 128 -10.22 -7.49 5.28
N GLU A 129 -10.32 -8.36 4.29
CA GLU A 129 -10.23 -8.00 2.86
C GLU A 129 -11.51 -7.33 2.35
N LEU A 130 -12.66 -7.61 2.96
CA LEU A 130 -13.95 -6.96 2.69
C LEU A 130 -14.13 -5.69 3.54
N ASP A 131 -13.65 -5.67 4.79
CA ASP A 131 -13.42 -4.46 5.58
C ASP A 131 -12.10 -3.86 5.10
N HIS A 132 -12.19 -3.10 4.02
CA HIS A 132 -11.09 -2.32 3.49
C HIS A 132 -10.44 -1.52 4.62
N ILE A 133 -9.13 -1.77 4.82
CA ILE A 133 -8.22 -0.88 5.51
C ILE A 133 -8.20 -1.09 7.03
N SER A 134 -7.44 -2.07 7.52
CA SER A 134 -6.94 -1.96 8.89
C SER A 134 -5.76 -0.97 8.93
N ILE A 135 -6.05 0.32 8.75
CA ILE A 135 -5.10 1.39 9.00
C ILE A 135 -5.00 1.55 10.51
N ASN A 136 -3.79 1.40 11.03
CA ASN A 136 -3.53 1.55 12.44
C ASN A 136 -3.17 3.02 12.73
N PHE A 137 -4.06 3.77 13.38
CA PHE A 137 -3.75 5.13 13.79
C PHE A 137 -2.54 5.14 14.73
N PRO A 138 -1.54 6.02 14.55
CA PRO A 138 -0.27 6.01 15.29
C PRO A 138 -0.42 6.64 16.69
N THR A 139 -1.19 6.01 17.56
CA THR A 139 -1.60 6.55 18.87
C THR A 139 -0.41 6.95 19.75
N GLU A 140 0.66 6.17 19.80
CA GLU A 140 1.84 6.50 20.61
C GLU A 140 2.55 7.75 20.08
N PHE A 141 2.71 7.87 18.77
CA PHE A 141 3.29 9.05 18.15
C PHE A 141 2.40 10.27 18.38
N ALA A 142 1.10 10.14 18.16
CA ALA A 142 0.13 11.20 18.39
C ALA A 142 0.15 11.72 19.84
N ASN A 143 0.22 10.81 20.82
CA ASN A 143 0.30 11.16 22.24
C ASN A 143 1.62 11.90 22.58
N ARG A 144 2.76 11.49 22.02
CA ARG A 144 4.06 12.19 22.26
C ARG A 144 4.06 13.63 21.77
N HIS A 145 3.32 13.91 20.68
CA HIS A 145 3.30 15.22 20.04
C HIS A 145 1.99 15.99 20.26
N ASN A 146 1.13 15.54 21.17
CA ASN A 146 -0.18 16.13 21.48
C ASN A 146 -1.07 16.31 20.23
N VAL A 147 -1.02 15.37 19.30
CA VAL A 147 -1.84 15.35 18.09
C VAL A 147 -3.19 14.71 18.41
N SER A 148 -4.28 15.46 18.27
CA SER A 148 -5.64 14.93 18.45
C SER A 148 -6.34 14.70 17.12
N LYS A 149 -7.29 13.75 17.10
CA LYS A 149 -8.10 13.46 15.90
C LYS A 149 -8.93 14.68 15.48
N GLU A 150 -9.50 15.40 16.44
CA GLU A 150 -10.29 16.60 16.21
C GLU A 150 -9.45 17.69 15.51
N ARG A 151 -8.20 17.85 15.97
CA ARG A 151 -7.28 18.81 15.35
C ARG A 151 -6.90 18.40 13.93
N LEU A 152 -6.69 17.10 13.66
CA LEU A 152 -6.43 16.62 12.30
C LEU A 152 -7.63 16.84 11.37
N LEU A 153 -8.85 16.63 11.85
CA LEU A 153 -10.09 16.97 11.09
C LEU A 153 -10.20 18.46 10.82
N GLU A 154 -9.86 19.32 11.79
CA GLU A 154 -9.80 20.78 11.59
C GLU A 154 -8.80 21.16 10.50
N VAL A 155 -7.59 20.56 10.51
CA VAL A 155 -6.56 20.79 9.49
C VAL A 155 -7.08 20.39 8.12
N LEU A 156 -7.69 19.20 7.98
CA LEU A 156 -8.27 18.73 6.72
C LEU A 156 -9.35 19.68 6.18
N SER A 157 -10.18 20.25 7.06
CA SER A 157 -11.22 21.19 6.64
C SER A 157 -10.68 22.53 6.09
N LYS A 158 -9.44 22.88 6.42
CA LYS A 158 -8.79 24.12 5.95
C LYS A 158 -8.09 23.96 4.60
N ILE A 159 -7.99 22.75 4.07
CA ILE A 159 -7.36 22.49 2.76
C ILE A 159 -8.24 22.98 1.61
N ASP A 160 -9.54 23.03 1.82
CA ASP A 160 -10.49 23.48 0.80
C ASP A 160 -10.17 24.91 0.33
N GLY A 161 -10.05 25.07 -0.98
CA GLY A 161 -9.72 26.33 -1.63
C GLY A 161 -8.26 26.76 -1.57
N VAL A 162 -7.34 25.98 -0.97
CA VAL A 162 -5.90 26.28 -0.97
C VAL A 162 -5.37 26.27 -2.40
N SER A 163 -4.70 27.36 -2.81
CA SER A 163 -4.10 27.48 -4.14
C SER A 163 -2.75 26.77 -4.20
N VAL A 164 -2.63 25.79 -5.09
CA VAL A 164 -1.43 24.95 -5.24
C VAL A 164 -0.90 24.99 -6.66
N ALA A 165 0.39 25.24 -6.83
CA ALA A 165 1.12 25.02 -8.07
C ALA A 165 1.97 23.76 -7.95
N VAL A 166 1.77 22.80 -8.85
CA VAL A 166 2.61 21.60 -8.96
C VAL A 166 3.45 21.69 -10.23
N VAL A 167 4.75 21.53 -10.10
CA VAL A 167 5.69 21.54 -11.24
C VAL A 167 6.48 20.24 -11.24
N GLY A 168 6.52 19.51 -12.35
CA GLY A 168 7.30 18.26 -12.41
C GLY A 168 7.03 17.37 -13.59
N ASP A 169 7.60 16.16 -13.53
CA ASP A 169 7.52 15.18 -14.61
C ASP A 169 6.16 14.45 -14.58
N LEU A 170 5.37 14.63 -15.64
CA LEU A 170 4.16 13.85 -15.84
C LEU A 170 4.52 12.42 -16.25
N ILE A 171 3.86 11.45 -15.64
CA ILE A 171 4.02 10.03 -15.93
C ILE A 171 2.63 9.42 -16.09
N VAL A 172 2.51 8.45 -16.99
CA VAL A 172 1.38 7.52 -17.02
C VAL A 172 1.89 6.14 -16.58
N ASP A 173 1.28 5.59 -15.55
CA ASP A 173 1.50 4.20 -15.14
C ASP A 173 0.46 3.31 -15.83
N GLU A 174 0.88 2.27 -16.55
CA GLU A 174 0.00 1.30 -17.19
C GLU A 174 0.20 -0.09 -16.58
N TYR A 175 -0.87 -0.65 -16.03
CA TYR A 175 -0.89 -1.98 -15.45
C TYR A 175 -1.49 -2.95 -16.46
N VAL A 176 -0.65 -3.81 -17.01
CA VAL A 176 -1.04 -4.84 -17.98
C VAL A 176 -1.23 -6.15 -17.23
N THR A 177 -2.48 -6.56 -17.06
CA THR A 177 -2.81 -7.88 -16.48
C THR A 177 -2.55 -8.95 -17.52
N CYS A 178 -1.77 -9.96 -17.14
CA CYS A 178 -1.34 -11.02 -18.05
C CYS A 178 -1.71 -12.39 -17.51
N GLU A 179 -1.99 -13.32 -18.43
CA GLU A 179 -2.02 -14.75 -18.18
C GLU A 179 -0.63 -15.35 -18.46
N PRO A 180 0.01 -16.02 -17.50
CA PRO A 180 1.28 -16.68 -17.73
C PRO A 180 1.09 -17.97 -18.54
N LEU A 181 1.79 -18.08 -19.66
CA LEU A 181 1.78 -19.25 -20.54
C LEU A 181 2.91 -20.24 -20.22
N GLY A 182 3.87 -19.86 -19.37
CA GLY A 182 5.02 -20.66 -18.99
C GLY A 182 6.35 -20.08 -19.44
N MET A 183 7.36 -20.94 -19.53
CA MET A 183 8.69 -20.56 -20.04
C MET A 183 8.77 -20.80 -21.53
N SER A 184 9.49 -19.89 -22.24
CA SER A 184 9.84 -20.09 -23.64
C SER A 184 10.65 -21.39 -23.83
N GLN A 185 10.46 -22.01 -24.99
CA GLN A 185 11.27 -23.19 -25.37
C GLN A 185 12.58 -22.77 -26.08
N GLU A 186 12.66 -21.52 -26.53
CA GLU A 186 13.81 -21.00 -27.28
C GLU A 186 14.86 -20.35 -26.36
N ASP A 187 14.41 -19.72 -25.28
CA ASP A 187 15.29 -19.04 -24.31
C ASP A 187 14.71 -19.10 -22.89
N ALA A 188 15.46 -18.64 -21.90
CA ALA A 188 15.04 -18.62 -20.48
C ALA A 188 14.15 -17.40 -20.18
N SER A 189 13.08 -17.19 -20.93
CA SER A 189 12.13 -16.08 -20.77
C SER A 189 10.73 -16.56 -20.38
N ILE A 190 10.01 -15.71 -19.65
CA ILE A 190 8.59 -15.95 -19.27
C ILE A 190 7.72 -15.48 -20.44
N VAL A 191 6.81 -16.33 -20.90
CA VAL A 191 5.81 -16.01 -21.91
C VAL A 191 4.50 -15.67 -21.25
N VAL A 192 3.92 -14.52 -21.60
CA VAL A 192 2.64 -14.06 -21.07
C VAL A 192 1.72 -13.56 -22.17
N THR A 193 0.42 -13.67 -21.98
CA THR A 193 -0.60 -13.06 -22.86
C THR A 193 -1.27 -11.92 -22.10
N PRO A 194 -1.24 -10.67 -22.61
CA PRO A 194 -2.02 -9.58 -22.03
C PRO A 194 -3.53 -9.85 -22.11
N ILE A 195 -4.23 -9.65 -20.99
CA ILE A 195 -5.70 -9.83 -20.88
C ILE A 195 -6.40 -8.47 -20.83
N ASP A 196 -5.85 -7.55 -20.00
CA ASP A 196 -6.44 -6.24 -19.72
C ASP A 196 -5.33 -5.21 -19.45
N SER A 197 -5.66 -3.95 -19.62
CA SER A 197 -4.76 -2.85 -19.35
C SER A 197 -5.51 -1.69 -18.71
N GLN A 198 -4.95 -1.16 -17.62
CA GLN A 198 -5.46 0.02 -16.93
C GLN A 198 -4.37 1.08 -16.82
N ARG A 199 -4.72 2.32 -17.14
CA ARG A 199 -3.82 3.47 -17.06
C ARG A 199 -4.18 4.37 -15.89
N PHE A 200 -3.17 4.95 -15.26
CA PHE A 200 -3.28 5.86 -14.12
C PHE A 200 -2.35 7.05 -14.32
N LEU A 201 -2.75 8.21 -13.80
CA LEU A 201 -1.81 9.31 -13.61
C LEU A 201 -0.71 8.89 -12.63
N GLY A 202 0.52 9.27 -12.92
CA GLY A 202 1.68 9.07 -12.06
C GLY A 202 2.54 10.34 -12.02
N GLY A 203 3.64 10.26 -11.26
CA GLY A 203 4.55 11.39 -11.12
C GLY A 203 3.86 12.65 -10.63
N ALA A 204 4.26 13.80 -11.17
CA ALA A 204 3.69 15.08 -10.80
C ALA A 204 2.19 15.21 -11.15
N GLY A 205 1.69 14.42 -12.11
CA GLY A 205 0.28 14.40 -12.48
C GLY A 205 -0.62 13.90 -11.35
N ILE A 206 -0.25 12.79 -10.70
CA ILE A 206 -1.03 12.27 -9.55
C ILE A 206 -0.88 13.18 -8.33
N VAL A 207 0.26 13.86 -8.14
CA VAL A 207 0.46 14.87 -7.09
C VAL A 207 -0.57 16.00 -7.25
N ALA A 208 -0.76 16.52 -8.46
CA ALA A 208 -1.76 17.55 -8.75
C ALA A 208 -3.20 17.03 -8.55
N ALA A 209 -3.47 15.79 -9.00
CA ALA A 209 -4.78 15.17 -8.83
C ALA A 209 -5.13 14.90 -7.35
N HIS A 210 -4.17 14.50 -6.52
CA HIS A 210 -4.37 14.41 -5.07
C HIS A 210 -4.73 15.76 -4.46
N ALA A 211 -3.99 16.82 -4.79
CA ALA A 211 -4.26 18.16 -4.27
C ALA A 211 -5.69 18.62 -4.62
N SER A 212 -6.08 18.47 -5.89
CA SER A 212 -7.44 18.84 -6.35
C SER A 212 -8.53 18.02 -5.66
N SER A 213 -8.35 16.71 -5.58
CA SER A 213 -9.33 15.80 -4.95
C SER A 213 -9.50 16.02 -3.44
N LEU A 214 -8.52 16.63 -2.78
CA LEU A 214 -8.58 17.06 -1.38
C LEU A 214 -9.23 18.43 -1.19
N GLY A 215 -9.69 19.09 -2.26
CA GLY A 215 -10.37 20.38 -2.23
C GLY A 215 -9.47 21.59 -2.58
N ALA A 216 -8.17 21.39 -2.82
CA ALA A 216 -7.29 22.48 -3.22
C ALA A 216 -7.47 22.87 -4.69
N GLN A 217 -7.19 24.14 -5.02
CA GLN A 217 -7.19 24.65 -6.39
C GLN A 217 -5.83 24.37 -7.03
N ALA A 218 -5.70 23.20 -7.69
CA ALA A 218 -4.45 22.73 -8.24
C ALA A 218 -4.23 23.23 -9.67
N LYS A 219 -3.10 23.94 -9.89
CA LYS A 219 -2.52 24.23 -11.21
C LYS A 219 -1.33 23.31 -11.43
N PHE A 220 -1.24 22.72 -12.60
CA PHE A 220 -0.18 21.76 -12.92
C PHE A 220 0.64 22.19 -14.13
N TYR A 221 1.95 22.24 -13.97
CA TYR A 221 2.91 22.65 -15.00
C TYR A 221 3.83 21.48 -15.36
N SER A 222 3.81 21.06 -16.61
CA SER A 222 4.60 19.93 -17.10
C SER A 222 4.81 19.95 -18.59
N VAL A 223 5.48 18.92 -19.11
CA VAL A 223 5.71 18.69 -20.53
C VAL A 223 5.32 17.25 -20.88
N ILE A 224 4.70 17.09 -22.06
CA ILE A 224 4.31 15.79 -22.63
C ILE A 224 4.78 15.69 -24.09
N GLY A 225 4.75 14.48 -24.64
CA GLY A 225 4.87 14.25 -26.08
C GLY A 225 3.56 14.53 -26.83
N ASP A 226 3.64 14.54 -28.16
CA ASP A 226 2.46 14.60 -29.05
C ASP A 226 2.03 13.15 -29.37
N ASP A 227 1.38 12.50 -28.37
CA ASP A 227 1.01 11.08 -28.46
C ASP A 227 -0.27 10.76 -27.69
N ASP A 228 -0.80 9.54 -27.89
CA ASP A 228 -2.04 9.07 -27.22
C ASP A 228 -1.92 9.00 -25.70
N ILE A 229 -0.71 8.81 -25.18
CA ILE A 229 -0.45 8.75 -23.73
C ILE A 229 -0.58 10.15 -23.14
N GLY A 230 -0.08 11.18 -23.85
CA GLY A 230 -0.27 12.59 -23.49
C GLY A 230 -1.73 12.99 -23.49
N ASN A 231 -2.49 12.59 -24.52
CA ASN A 231 -3.92 12.85 -24.62
C ASN A 231 -4.71 12.22 -23.47
N PHE A 232 -4.39 10.97 -23.13
CA PHE A 232 -4.96 10.29 -21.96
C PHE A 232 -4.67 11.08 -20.69
N ALA A 233 -3.42 11.49 -20.46
CA ALA A 233 -3.03 12.20 -19.24
C ALA A 233 -3.73 13.55 -19.12
N MET A 234 -3.90 14.28 -20.21
CA MET A 234 -4.64 15.56 -20.21
C MET A 234 -6.11 15.37 -19.82
N SER A 235 -6.77 14.36 -20.40
CA SER A 235 -8.16 14.04 -20.06
C SER A 235 -8.33 13.67 -18.59
N GLU A 236 -7.41 12.87 -18.03
CA GLU A 236 -7.47 12.47 -16.62
C GLU A 236 -7.16 13.60 -15.64
N LEU A 237 -6.29 14.55 -16.01
CA LEU A 237 -6.05 15.77 -15.22
C LEU A 237 -7.32 16.64 -15.16
N GLU A 238 -7.99 16.86 -16.29
CA GLU A 238 -9.24 17.62 -16.35
C GLU A 238 -10.35 16.92 -15.57
N ASN A 239 -10.52 15.61 -15.73
CA ASN A 239 -11.47 14.78 -14.97
C ASN A 239 -11.24 14.84 -13.45
N SER A 240 -9.99 15.03 -13.04
CA SER A 240 -9.60 15.18 -11.63
C SER A 240 -9.76 16.61 -11.11
N GLY A 241 -10.25 17.55 -11.92
CA GLY A 241 -10.45 18.97 -11.54
C GLY A 241 -9.14 19.78 -11.46
N VAL A 242 -8.05 19.28 -12.03
CA VAL A 242 -6.78 20.00 -12.12
C VAL A 242 -6.85 21.02 -13.26
N THR A 243 -6.26 22.20 -13.08
CA THR A 243 -6.05 23.18 -14.15
C THR A 243 -4.68 22.92 -14.81
N PRO A 244 -4.63 22.24 -15.99
CA PRO A 244 -3.36 21.89 -16.60
C PRO A 244 -2.77 23.07 -17.40
N SER A 245 -1.49 23.33 -17.18
CA SER A 245 -0.59 24.16 -18.01
C SER A 245 0.51 23.27 -18.54
N VAL A 246 0.14 22.29 -19.37
CA VAL A 246 1.03 21.26 -19.91
C VAL A 246 1.36 21.56 -21.34
N TYR A 247 2.64 21.49 -21.70
CA TYR A 247 3.17 21.89 -23.00
C TYR A 247 3.64 20.65 -23.78
N ILE A 248 3.40 20.67 -25.09
CA ILE A 248 3.83 19.60 -25.99
C ILE A 248 5.29 19.82 -26.39
N ASP A 249 6.12 18.82 -26.18
CA ASP A 249 7.49 18.73 -26.72
C ASP A 249 7.54 17.59 -27.74
N PRO A 250 7.56 17.89 -29.03
CA PRO A 250 7.52 16.87 -30.09
C PRO A 250 8.83 16.04 -30.17
N THR A 251 9.86 16.40 -29.42
CA THR A 251 11.15 15.70 -29.43
C THR A 251 11.20 14.53 -28.42
N ARG A 252 10.17 14.36 -27.61
CA ARG A 252 10.10 13.30 -26.60
C ARG A 252 8.75 12.60 -26.59
N PRO A 253 8.68 11.30 -26.22
CA PRO A 253 7.42 10.65 -25.89
C PRO A 253 6.92 11.12 -24.53
N THR A 254 5.61 11.06 -24.29
CA THR A 254 5.06 11.12 -22.95
C THR A 254 5.56 9.93 -22.14
N THR A 255 6.02 10.17 -20.91
CA THR A 255 6.60 9.10 -20.07
C THR A 255 5.55 8.06 -19.71
N LEU A 256 5.77 6.81 -20.15
CA LEU A 256 4.93 5.66 -19.87
C LEU A 256 5.70 4.61 -19.09
N LYS A 257 5.15 4.18 -17.94
CA LYS A 257 5.69 3.07 -17.14
C LYS A 257 4.71 1.91 -17.15
N GLN A 258 5.04 0.86 -17.87
CA GLN A 258 4.22 -0.36 -17.96
C GLN A 258 4.66 -1.38 -16.92
N ARG A 259 3.69 -1.98 -16.25
CA ARG A 259 3.88 -3.06 -15.28
C ARG A 259 3.09 -4.28 -15.73
N PHE A 260 3.77 -5.26 -16.26
CA PHE A 260 3.18 -6.54 -16.64
C PHE A 260 2.99 -7.39 -15.39
N ARG A 261 1.76 -7.73 -15.08
CA ARG A 261 1.38 -8.39 -13.81
C ARG A 261 0.63 -9.68 -14.06
N ALA A 262 0.94 -10.72 -13.28
CA ALA A 262 0.17 -11.95 -13.20
C ALA A 262 0.05 -12.36 -11.72
N ASP A 263 -1.12 -12.85 -11.29
CA ASP A 263 -1.39 -13.30 -9.93
C ASP A 263 -0.91 -12.29 -8.85
N GLU A 264 -1.25 -11.03 -9.04
CA GLU A 264 -0.86 -9.90 -8.16
C GLU A 264 0.65 -9.57 -8.13
N LYS A 265 1.50 -10.29 -8.86
CA LYS A 265 2.94 -10.06 -8.94
C LYS A 265 3.32 -9.32 -10.21
N THR A 266 4.24 -8.37 -10.09
CA THR A 266 4.87 -7.74 -11.24
C THR A 266 5.95 -8.65 -11.80
N LEU A 267 5.79 -9.06 -13.06
CA LEU A 267 6.75 -9.91 -13.79
C LEU A 267 7.84 -9.08 -14.45
N LEU A 268 7.45 -7.94 -15.05
CA LEU A 268 8.33 -7.07 -15.82
C LEU A 268 7.86 -5.62 -15.69
N ARG A 269 8.82 -4.69 -15.69
CA ARG A 269 8.57 -3.25 -15.82
C ARG A 269 9.26 -2.75 -17.07
N VAL A 270 8.51 -2.06 -17.94
CA VAL A 270 9.02 -1.38 -19.12
C VAL A 270 8.77 0.11 -18.98
N SER A 271 9.80 0.91 -19.21
CA SER A 271 9.69 2.37 -19.10
C SER A 271 10.04 3.02 -20.44
N HIS A 272 9.08 3.72 -21.02
CA HIS A 272 9.28 4.59 -22.16
C HIS A 272 9.49 6.00 -21.62
N LEU A 273 10.70 6.48 -21.63
CA LEU A 273 11.06 7.75 -21.01
C LEU A 273 12.16 8.47 -21.80
N HIS A 274 12.18 9.78 -21.64
CA HIS A 274 13.23 10.65 -22.13
C HIS A 274 13.89 11.35 -20.94
N GLN A 275 15.21 11.45 -20.97
CA GLN A 275 15.97 11.89 -19.80
C GLN A 275 16.63 13.26 -20.00
N GLU A 276 16.70 13.73 -21.24
CA GLU A 276 17.27 15.04 -21.51
C GLU A 276 16.35 16.15 -21.01
N SER A 277 16.97 17.22 -20.56
CA SER A 277 16.25 18.41 -20.09
C SER A 277 15.41 19.04 -21.22
N ILE A 278 14.29 19.64 -20.86
CA ILE A 278 13.46 20.43 -21.78
C ILE A 278 14.26 21.58 -22.41
N GLY A 279 13.94 21.91 -23.64
CA GLY A 279 14.57 23.02 -24.36
C GLY A 279 14.37 24.38 -23.67
N SER A 280 15.23 25.32 -24.02
CA SER A 280 15.23 26.66 -23.42
C SER A 280 13.90 27.42 -23.62
N GLU A 281 13.20 27.19 -24.73
CA GLU A 281 11.91 27.80 -25.02
C GLU A 281 10.83 27.33 -24.03
N LEU A 282 10.65 26.02 -23.90
CA LEU A 282 9.67 25.45 -22.96
C LEU A 282 10.01 25.83 -21.51
N ARG A 283 11.30 25.84 -21.15
CA ARG A 283 11.76 26.31 -19.84
C ARG A 283 11.32 27.74 -19.56
N GLN A 284 11.46 28.66 -20.51
CA GLN A 284 11.04 30.05 -20.36
C GLN A 284 9.52 30.19 -20.26
N ILE A 285 8.78 29.40 -21.02
CA ILE A 285 7.31 29.41 -20.96
C ILE A 285 6.85 28.97 -19.56
N ILE A 286 7.33 27.81 -19.08
CA ILE A 286 6.97 27.27 -17.74
C ILE A 286 7.35 28.29 -16.65
N LYS A 287 8.55 28.84 -16.71
CA LYS A 287 9.02 29.87 -15.78
C LYS A 287 8.04 31.04 -15.75
N GLN A 288 7.68 31.62 -16.88
CA GLN A 288 6.80 32.80 -16.98
C GLN A 288 5.39 32.48 -16.43
N GLU A 289 4.83 31.32 -16.77
CA GLU A 289 3.51 30.91 -16.30
C GLU A 289 3.47 30.66 -14.79
N VAL A 290 4.48 29.97 -14.25
CA VAL A 290 4.59 29.79 -12.79
C VAL A 290 4.76 31.14 -12.10
N HIS A 291 5.68 32.00 -12.56
CA HIS A 291 5.88 33.33 -11.98
C HIS A 291 4.61 34.17 -11.97
N ARG A 292 3.77 34.08 -13.03
CA ARG A 292 2.47 34.79 -13.10
C ARG A 292 1.48 34.28 -12.07
N SER A 293 1.55 32.98 -11.71
CA SER A 293 0.63 32.38 -10.75
C SER A 293 1.06 32.53 -9.29
N LEU A 294 2.35 32.73 -9.01
CA LEU A 294 2.91 32.74 -7.64
C LEU A 294 2.26 33.75 -6.68
N PRO A 295 1.86 34.99 -7.11
CA PRO A 295 1.22 35.94 -6.19
C PRO A 295 -0.09 35.41 -5.59
N ASP A 296 -0.80 34.51 -6.28
CA ASP A 296 -2.05 33.90 -5.83
C ASP A 296 -1.85 32.44 -5.36
N THR A 297 -0.60 31.96 -5.29
CA THR A 297 -0.25 30.59 -4.93
C THR A 297 0.19 30.51 -3.47
N GLN A 298 -0.43 29.63 -2.69
CA GLN A 298 -0.05 29.38 -1.30
C GLN A 298 1.00 28.27 -1.18
N VAL A 299 0.95 27.27 -2.06
CA VAL A 299 1.85 26.10 -2.02
C VAL A 299 2.45 25.86 -3.40
N LEU A 300 3.77 25.71 -3.48
CA LEU A 300 4.50 25.27 -4.66
C LEU A 300 5.13 23.90 -4.38
N ILE A 301 4.74 22.88 -5.17
CA ILE A 301 5.25 21.52 -5.03
C ILE A 301 6.11 21.18 -6.24
N PHE A 302 7.34 20.77 -5.99
CA PHE A 302 8.23 20.17 -6.98
C PHE A 302 8.14 18.65 -6.88
N SER A 303 7.68 18.00 -7.94
CA SER A 303 7.63 16.53 -8.04
C SER A 303 8.51 16.07 -9.20
N ASP A 304 9.73 15.69 -8.84
CA ASP A 304 10.83 15.44 -9.77
C ASP A 304 11.13 13.94 -9.89
N PHE A 305 11.12 13.44 -11.12
CA PHE A 305 11.48 12.05 -11.42
C PHE A 305 12.77 11.96 -12.25
N ASN A 306 13.43 13.09 -12.44
CA ASN A 306 14.63 13.25 -13.25
C ASN A 306 14.42 12.86 -14.73
N TYR A 307 13.25 13.19 -15.30
CA TYR A 307 12.92 12.99 -16.71
C TYR A 307 12.93 14.30 -17.51
N GLY A 308 13.57 15.32 -16.97
CA GLY A 308 13.98 16.53 -17.68
C GLY A 308 13.01 17.70 -17.62
N CYS A 309 11.84 17.60 -17.01
CA CYS A 309 10.92 18.73 -16.86
C CYS A 309 11.50 19.83 -15.94
N LEU A 310 12.31 19.45 -14.96
CA LEU A 310 12.90 20.33 -13.96
C LEU A 310 14.43 20.45 -14.09
N PRO A 311 14.97 21.11 -15.14
CA PRO A 311 16.40 21.41 -15.19
C PRO A 311 16.81 22.33 -14.04
N GLN A 312 18.07 22.23 -13.59
CA GLN A 312 18.56 22.93 -12.36
C GLN A 312 18.32 24.45 -12.41
N GLU A 313 18.51 25.04 -13.56
CA GLU A 313 18.30 26.49 -13.74
C GLU A 313 16.85 26.88 -13.48
N LEU A 314 15.88 26.10 -13.98
CA LEU A 314 14.46 26.34 -13.72
C LEU A 314 14.13 26.16 -12.23
N VAL A 315 14.63 25.12 -11.60
CA VAL A 315 14.45 24.88 -10.16
C VAL A 315 14.94 26.07 -9.36
N THR A 316 16.15 26.54 -9.62
CA THR A 316 16.75 27.70 -8.91
C THR A 316 15.89 28.96 -9.06
N GLU A 317 15.49 29.27 -10.29
CA GLU A 317 14.65 30.43 -10.60
C GLU A 317 13.27 30.39 -9.93
N LEU A 318 12.65 29.18 -9.87
CA LEU A 318 11.33 29.02 -9.25
C LEU A 318 11.42 29.06 -7.71
N ILE A 319 12.51 28.54 -7.11
CA ILE A 319 12.76 28.66 -5.66
C ILE A 319 12.90 30.13 -5.27
N GLU A 320 13.75 30.90 -5.99
CA GLU A 320 13.92 32.33 -5.73
C GLU A 320 12.60 33.10 -5.86
N ALA A 321 11.78 32.77 -6.84
CA ALA A 321 10.49 33.38 -7.04
C ALA A 321 9.48 33.01 -5.95
N GLY A 322 9.47 31.75 -5.51
CA GLY A 322 8.64 31.28 -4.39
C GLY A 322 9.00 31.99 -3.08
N GLN A 323 10.28 32.14 -2.79
CA GLN A 323 10.76 32.89 -1.62
C GLN A 323 10.29 34.35 -1.64
N LYS A 324 10.42 35.06 -2.78
CA LYS A 324 10.01 36.44 -2.94
C LYS A 324 8.50 36.65 -2.72
N ASN A 325 7.69 35.63 -3.01
CA ASN A 325 6.23 35.66 -2.85
C ASN A 325 5.78 35.03 -1.53
N ASN A 326 6.69 34.59 -0.65
CA ASN A 326 6.39 33.90 0.60
C ASN A 326 5.52 32.63 0.39
N VAL A 327 5.72 31.92 -0.70
CA VAL A 327 4.99 30.69 -1.03
C VAL A 327 5.58 29.53 -0.22
N TYR A 328 4.73 28.69 0.36
CA TYR A 328 5.15 27.46 1.00
C TYR A 328 5.68 26.46 -0.04
N MET A 329 6.91 25.98 0.09
CA MET A 329 7.54 25.13 -0.91
C MET A 329 7.81 23.73 -0.36
N ALA A 330 7.44 22.72 -1.13
CA ALA A 330 7.72 21.32 -0.83
C ALA A 330 8.31 20.60 -2.06
N ALA A 331 9.17 19.61 -1.83
CA ALA A 331 9.77 18.86 -2.92
C ALA A 331 9.95 17.37 -2.58
N ASP A 332 9.78 16.56 -3.62
CA ASP A 332 10.25 15.17 -3.68
C ASP A 332 11.05 14.96 -4.97
N SER A 333 12.14 14.20 -4.91
CA SER A 333 12.95 13.87 -6.08
C SER A 333 13.28 12.39 -6.09
N GLN A 334 12.64 11.66 -6.97
CA GLN A 334 12.78 10.22 -7.05
C GLN A 334 14.02 9.78 -7.84
N SER A 335 14.67 8.74 -7.32
CA SER A 335 15.87 8.11 -7.92
C SER A 335 15.57 6.66 -8.34
N SER A 336 14.50 6.44 -9.08
CA SER A 336 14.10 5.08 -9.49
C SER A 336 14.87 4.53 -10.69
N SER A 337 15.06 5.36 -11.73
CA SER A 337 15.74 5.00 -12.98
C SER A 337 17.02 5.79 -13.19
N GLN A 338 17.26 6.80 -12.37
CA GLN A 338 18.42 7.70 -12.41
C GLN A 338 18.94 8.03 -11.03
N LEU A 339 20.14 8.62 -11.00
CA LEU A 339 20.72 9.19 -9.79
C LEU A 339 20.15 10.61 -9.61
N GLY A 340 19.05 10.72 -8.88
CA GLY A 340 18.51 12.02 -8.47
C GLY A 340 19.31 12.63 -7.31
N ASN A 341 19.20 13.94 -7.17
CA ASN A 341 19.77 14.68 -6.05
C ASN A 341 18.67 15.53 -5.40
N VAL A 342 18.02 14.99 -4.35
CA VAL A 342 16.96 15.72 -3.65
C VAL A 342 17.47 16.99 -2.98
N ALA A 343 18.74 17.06 -2.63
CA ALA A 343 19.36 18.24 -2.01
C ALA A 343 19.47 19.46 -2.96
N ARG A 344 19.23 19.28 -4.26
CA ARG A 344 19.15 20.38 -5.23
C ARG A 344 17.94 21.30 -5.01
N PHE A 345 16.91 20.78 -4.32
CA PHE A 345 15.77 21.55 -3.84
C PHE A 345 16.10 22.12 -2.48
N HIS A 346 16.89 23.19 -2.48
CA HIS A 346 17.29 23.89 -1.25
C HIS A 346 16.19 24.85 -0.77
N ASP A 347 16.27 25.21 0.51
CA ASP A 347 15.35 26.17 1.16
C ASP A 347 13.88 25.74 1.13
N MET A 348 13.61 24.41 1.10
CA MET A 348 12.25 23.90 1.16
C MET A 348 11.71 23.91 2.59
N HIS A 349 10.43 24.21 2.73
CA HIS A 349 9.73 24.01 4.00
C HIS A 349 9.54 22.51 4.28
N LEU A 350 9.31 21.70 3.24
CA LEU A 350 9.19 20.25 3.37
C LEU A 350 9.97 19.51 2.27
N LEU A 351 10.82 18.55 2.67
CA LEU A 351 11.41 17.53 1.79
C LEU A 351 10.95 16.13 2.21
N THR A 352 10.64 15.28 1.22
CA THR A 352 10.12 13.93 1.48
C THR A 352 10.93 12.82 0.79
N PRO A 353 12.26 12.74 0.97
CA PRO A 353 13.09 11.73 0.33
C PRO A 353 12.87 10.33 0.93
N THR A 354 13.21 9.29 0.16
CA THR A 354 13.52 7.97 0.69
C THR A 354 14.93 7.95 1.30
N GLU A 355 15.21 6.95 2.14
CA GLU A 355 16.57 6.72 2.66
C GLU A 355 17.61 6.64 1.53
N ARG A 356 17.28 5.91 0.45
CA ARG A 356 18.17 5.77 -0.71
C ARG A 356 18.48 7.11 -1.36
N GLU A 357 17.49 7.95 -1.58
CA GLU A 357 17.65 9.29 -2.17
C GLU A 357 18.49 10.21 -1.29
N ALA A 358 18.26 10.16 0.02
CA ALA A 358 19.08 10.88 1.00
C ALA A 358 20.56 10.46 0.96
N ARG A 359 20.81 9.14 0.93
CA ARG A 359 22.16 8.58 0.85
C ARG A 359 22.86 8.94 -0.46
N LEU A 360 22.15 8.88 -1.59
CA LEU A 360 22.69 9.28 -2.89
C LEU A 360 23.03 10.75 -2.93
N SER A 361 22.15 11.63 -2.45
CA SER A 361 22.36 13.08 -2.44
C SER A 361 23.56 13.50 -1.60
N LEU A 362 23.79 12.83 -0.48
CA LEU A 362 24.92 13.10 0.41
C LEU A 362 26.16 12.26 0.10
N ARG A 363 26.07 11.31 -0.82
CA ARG A 363 27.10 10.27 -1.09
C ARG A 363 27.56 9.57 0.18
N ASN A 364 26.62 9.23 1.05
CA ASN A 364 26.86 8.70 2.38
C ASN A 364 26.11 7.38 2.60
N GLN A 365 26.87 6.30 2.80
CA GLN A 365 26.33 4.96 3.03
C GLN A 365 26.50 4.47 4.47
N GLU A 366 27.21 5.22 5.32
CA GLU A 366 27.70 4.75 6.62
C GLU A 366 26.88 5.30 7.80
N ASP A 367 26.37 6.51 7.69
CA ASP A 367 25.65 7.17 8.78
C ASP A 367 24.34 6.46 9.14
N GLY A 368 24.00 6.47 10.42
CA GLY A 368 22.66 6.11 10.90
C GLY A 368 21.60 7.11 10.43
N LEU A 369 20.33 6.69 10.43
CA LEU A 369 19.21 7.46 9.86
C LEU A 369 19.05 8.87 10.46
N VAL A 370 19.28 9.03 11.76
CA VAL A 370 19.17 10.35 12.44
C VAL A 370 20.23 11.29 11.91
N VAL A 371 21.51 10.85 11.88
CA VAL A 371 22.64 11.65 11.39
C VAL A 371 22.48 11.95 9.89
N LEU A 372 22.01 10.98 9.12
CA LEU A 372 21.69 11.15 7.69
C LEU A 372 20.64 12.25 7.49
N GLY A 373 19.54 12.20 8.26
CA GLY A 373 18.48 13.21 8.23
C GLY A 373 18.97 14.61 8.61
N GLU A 374 19.74 14.72 9.69
CA GLU A 374 20.35 16.00 10.13
C GLU A 374 21.25 16.60 9.05
N LYS A 375 22.14 15.77 8.47
CA LYS A 375 23.05 16.20 7.41
C LYS A 375 22.31 16.66 6.17
N LEU A 376 21.28 15.91 5.73
CA LEU A 376 20.50 16.27 4.56
C LEU A 376 19.69 17.55 4.80
N SER A 377 19.00 17.67 5.94
CA SER A 377 18.26 18.86 6.31
C SER A 377 19.15 20.11 6.35
N LYS A 378 20.38 19.96 6.87
CA LYS A 378 21.37 21.06 6.89
C LYS A 378 21.89 21.37 5.48
N HIS A 379 22.19 20.35 4.67
CA HIS A 379 22.76 20.52 3.34
C HIS A 379 21.78 21.19 2.37
N ALA A 380 20.50 20.77 2.41
CA ALA A 380 19.44 21.37 1.62
C ALA A 380 18.80 22.60 2.27
N ASN A 381 19.21 22.98 3.48
CA ASN A 381 18.57 24.03 4.29
C ASN A 381 17.05 23.81 4.40
N ALA A 382 16.60 22.56 4.54
CA ALA A 382 15.19 22.22 4.65
C ALA A 382 14.67 22.45 6.08
N GLU A 383 13.47 23.01 6.20
CA GLU A 383 12.83 23.24 7.49
C GLU A 383 12.37 21.93 8.13
N HIS A 384 11.61 21.12 7.38
CA HIS A 384 11.14 19.81 7.76
C HIS A 384 11.61 18.76 6.76
N LEU A 385 12.04 17.60 7.26
CA LEU A 385 12.45 16.45 6.48
C LEU A 385 11.63 15.24 6.92
N PHE A 386 10.92 14.63 5.98
CA PHE A 386 10.18 13.39 6.15
C PHE A 386 10.90 12.27 5.38
N LEU A 387 11.79 11.54 6.07
CA LEU A 387 12.60 10.49 5.48
C LEU A 387 11.80 9.18 5.42
N LYS A 388 11.37 8.80 4.21
CA LYS A 388 10.55 7.61 3.94
C LYS A 388 11.39 6.33 4.10
N LEU A 389 10.88 5.35 4.87
CA LEU A 389 11.54 4.08 5.18
C LEU A 389 10.75 2.86 4.68
N GLY A 390 9.84 3.06 3.74
CA GLY A 390 9.00 1.99 3.19
C GLY A 390 8.09 1.35 4.25
N SER A 391 8.16 0.02 4.38
CA SER A 391 7.37 -0.74 5.37
C SER A 391 7.68 -0.40 6.82
N GLU A 392 8.80 0.27 7.07
CA GLU A 392 9.17 0.73 8.41
C GLU A 392 8.56 2.09 8.79
N GLY A 393 7.85 2.75 7.87
CA GLY A 393 7.23 4.04 8.08
C GLY A 393 8.14 5.22 7.70
N MET A 394 8.33 6.17 8.59
CA MET A 394 9.02 7.42 8.28
C MET A 394 9.76 7.95 9.50
N LEU A 395 10.97 8.49 9.29
CA LEU A 395 11.69 9.27 10.28
C LEU A 395 11.50 10.75 9.95
N LEU A 396 11.09 11.52 10.96
CA LEU A 396 10.93 12.96 10.87
C LEU A 396 12.13 13.66 11.48
N HIS A 397 12.66 14.64 10.78
CA HIS A 397 13.59 15.61 11.35
C HIS A 397 12.99 17.00 11.12
N ALA A 398 12.30 17.53 12.14
CA ALA A 398 11.41 18.67 12.01
C ALA A 398 11.64 19.72 13.10
N ARG A 399 11.28 20.97 12.83
CA ARG A 399 11.26 22.01 13.85
C ARG A 399 9.98 21.87 14.67
N ASP A 400 10.13 22.01 15.98
CA ASP A 400 9.01 22.14 16.91
C ASP A 400 8.57 23.62 17.06
N ASP A 401 7.53 23.85 17.84
CA ASP A 401 7.00 25.19 18.14
C ASP A 401 8.02 26.10 18.83
N SER A 402 9.05 25.54 19.46
CA SER A 402 10.17 26.27 20.08
C SER A 402 11.31 26.58 19.09
N ASN A 403 11.10 26.29 17.80
CA ASN A 403 12.09 26.44 16.72
C ASN A 403 13.34 25.54 16.88
N LYS A 404 13.24 24.47 17.67
CA LYS A 404 14.29 23.46 17.80
C LYS A 404 14.00 22.29 16.87
N LYS A 405 15.03 21.79 16.20
CA LYS A 405 14.90 20.56 15.41
C LYS A 405 14.88 19.35 16.33
N GLN A 406 13.87 18.52 16.15
CA GLN A 406 13.68 17.25 16.84
C GLN A 406 13.55 16.12 15.83
N THR A 407 13.90 14.92 16.26
CA THR A 407 13.78 13.73 15.43
C THR A 407 12.88 12.71 16.14
N ASP A 408 11.87 12.21 15.44
CA ASP A 408 11.02 11.11 15.91
C ASP A 408 10.64 10.22 14.72
N ARG A 409 10.01 9.09 15.01
CA ARG A 409 9.61 8.10 14.01
C ARG A 409 8.12 7.79 14.12
N ILE A 410 7.46 7.73 12.95
CA ILE A 410 6.10 7.23 12.80
C ILE A 410 6.14 5.90 12.04
N PRO A 411 5.49 4.82 12.54
CA PRO A 411 5.47 3.54 11.84
C PRO A 411 4.61 3.61 10.57
N ALA A 412 4.78 2.65 9.67
CA ALA A 412 3.84 2.47 8.56
C ALA A 412 2.47 2.09 9.12
N LEU A 413 1.42 2.77 8.67
CA LEU A 413 0.07 2.61 9.23
C LEU A 413 -0.72 1.46 8.59
N ASN A 414 -0.30 0.98 7.42
CA ASN A 414 -0.89 -0.16 6.74
C ASN A 414 0.08 -1.35 6.74
N PRO A 415 -0.20 -2.42 7.49
CA PRO A 415 0.67 -3.60 7.56
C PRO A 415 0.54 -4.52 6.34
N HIS A 416 -0.50 -4.35 5.50
CA HIS A 416 -0.79 -5.22 4.35
C HIS A 416 -1.00 -4.41 3.06
N PRO A 417 0.06 -3.79 2.51
CA PRO A 417 -0.05 -3.01 1.30
C PRO A 417 -0.37 -3.91 0.10
N ARG A 418 -1.31 -3.47 -0.75
CA ARG A 418 -1.63 -4.10 -2.03
C ARG A 418 -0.73 -3.61 -3.16
N ASP A 419 -0.47 -2.31 -3.18
CA ASP A 419 0.40 -1.65 -4.15
C ASP A 419 1.09 -0.45 -3.51
N VAL A 420 2.41 -0.42 -3.57
CA VAL A 420 3.19 0.67 -2.95
C VAL A 420 3.35 1.91 -3.84
N ALA A 421 2.80 1.87 -5.06
CA ALA A 421 2.87 3.00 -5.99
C ALA A 421 2.08 4.20 -5.47
N GLY A 422 2.65 5.41 -5.59
CA GLY A 422 2.02 6.66 -5.21
C GLY A 422 1.96 6.96 -3.71
N ALA A 423 2.49 6.08 -2.84
CA ALA A 423 2.54 6.33 -1.40
C ALA A 423 3.34 7.59 -1.04
N GLY A 424 4.48 7.79 -1.70
CA GLY A 424 5.32 8.99 -1.52
C GLY A 424 4.63 10.25 -2.02
N ASP A 425 3.94 10.16 -3.16
CA ASP A 425 3.23 11.28 -3.78
C ASP A 425 2.07 11.75 -2.90
N SER A 426 1.29 10.83 -2.37
CA SER A 426 0.17 11.13 -1.46
C SER A 426 0.65 11.73 -0.13
N LEU A 427 1.76 11.22 0.42
CA LEU A 427 2.39 11.74 1.63
C LEU A 427 2.91 13.18 1.41
N LEU A 428 3.60 13.44 0.29
CA LEU A 428 4.10 14.76 -0.08
C LEU A 428 2.96 15.80 -0.12
N VAL A 429 1.89 15.48 -0.84
CA VAL A 429 0.77 16.41 -1.04
C VAL A 429 0.08 16.75 0.28
N LEU A 430 -0.36 15.72 1.02
CA LEU A 430 -1.12 15.99 2.24
C LEU A 430 -0.22 16.58 3.33
N GLY A 431 1.05 16.17 3.40
CA GLY A 431 2.04 16.79 4.28
C GLY A 431 2.25 18.26 3.98
N ALA A 432 2.45 18.64 2.71
CA ALA A 432 2.65 20.02 2.28
C ALA A 432 1.41 20.89 2.52
N LEU A 433 0.21 20.40 2.15
CA LEU A 433 -1.04 21.11 2.35
C LEU A 433 -1.33 21.34 3.84
N ALA A 434 -1.14 20.30 4.67
CA ALA A 434 -1.38 20.38 6.11
C ALA A 434 -0.52 21.47 6.77
N ILE A 435 0.79 21.48 6.49
CA ILE A 435 1.68 22.50 7.06
C ILE A 435 1.30 23.90 6.55
N ALA A 436 0.99 24.05 5.26
CA ALA A 436 0.63 25.33 4.67
C ALA A 436 -0.64 25.95 5.29
N VAL A 437 -1.58 25.13 5.80
CA VAL A 437 -2.78 25.61 6.51
C VAL A 437 -2.58 25.70 8.03
N GLY A 438 -1.35 25.60 8.52
CA GLY A 438 -0.96 25.83 9.90
C GLY A 438 -0.98 24.58 10.80
N ALA A 439 -0.81 23.40 10.23
CA ALA A 439 -0.49 22.20 11.01
C ALA A 439 0.96 22.20 11.44
N SER A 440 1.25 21.63 12.60
CA SER A 440 2.62 21.30 12.99
C SER A 440 3.18 20.19 12.07
N ALA A 441 4.49 20.07 11.99
CA ALA A 441 5.13 18.99 11.23
C ALA A 441 4.69 17.59 11.71
N TRP A 442 4.38 17.45 12.99
CA TRP A 442 3.92 16.19 13.59
C TRP A 442 2.49 15.83 13.16
N GLU A 443 1.59 16.83 13.13
CA GLU A 443 0.23 16.67 12.59
C GLU A 443 0.27 16.34 11.10
N ALA A 444 1.09 17.06 10.33
CA ALA A 444 1.30 16.81 8.90
C ALA A 444 1.86 15.41 8.62
N ALA A 445 2.76 14.91 9.47
CA ALA A 445 3.29 13.55 9.36
C ALA A 445 2.22 12.49 9.62
N CYS A 446 1.33 12.69 10.60
CA CYS A 446 0.18 11.82 10.82
C CYS A 446 -0.73 11.76 9.59
N LEU A 447 -1.11 12.92 9.05
CA LEU A 447 -1.97 13.01 7.87
C LEU A 447 -1.29 12.43 6.61
N GLY A 448 -0.02 12.74 6.38
CA GLY A 448 0.75 12.20 5.25
C GLY A 448 0.92 10.68 5.33
N SER A 449 1.18 10.13 6.53
CA SER A 449 1.26 8.69 6.73
C SER A 449 -0.11 8.01 6.53
N LEU A 450 -1.20 8.66 6.93
CA LEU A 450 -2.56 8.19 6.67
C LEU A 450 -2.87 8.18 5.17
N ALA A 451 -2.52 9.25 4.45
CA ALA A 451 -2.65 9.32 2.99
C ALA A 451 -1.90 8.17 2.29
N ALA A 452 -0.65 7.94 2.70
CA ALA A 452 0.16 6.83 2.18
C ALA A 452 -0.48 5.47 2.48
N ALA A 453 -1.01 5.27 3.70
CA ALA A 453 -1.66 4.03 4.10
C ALA A 453 -2.94 3.73 3.29
N ILE A 454 -3.75 4.75 3.00
CA ILE A 454 -4.91 4.64 2.11
C ILE A 454 -4.44 4.33 0.68
N GLN A 455 -3.41 5.03 0.19
CA GLN A 455 -2.91 4.83 -1.17
C GLN A 455 -2.43 3.40 -1.40
N VAL A 456 -1.65 2.83 -0.47
CA VAL A 456 -1.13 1.45 -0.62
C VAL A 456 -2.17 0.36 -0.40
N SER A 457 -3.35 0.66 0.10
CA SER A 457 -4.45 -0.31 0.28
C SER A 457 -5.15 -0.68 -1.02
N ARG A 458 -4.91 0.03 -2.11
CA ARG A 458 -5.58 -0.11 -3.41
C ARG A 458 -4.58 -0.30 -4.54
N ILE A 459 -5.04 -0.79 -5.69
CA ILE A 459 -4.21 -1.00 -6.88
C ILE A 459 -4.21 0.27 -7.72
N GLY A 460 -3.01 0.70 -8.13
CA GLY A 460 -2.79 1.85 -9.00
C GLY A 460 -2.94 3.20 -8.28
N ASN A 461 -2.47 4.23 -8.95
CA ASN A 461 -2.53 5.61 -8.46
C ASN A 461 -3.94 6.18 -8.66
N LYS A 462 -4.70 6.32 -7.58
CA LYS A 462 -6.03 6.96 -7.61
C LYS A 462 -6.02 8.20 -6.72
N PRO A 463 -6.59 9.32 -7.15
CA PRO A 463 -6.67 10.51 -6.31
C PRO A 463 -7.30 10.20 -4.94
N LEU A 464 -6.69 10.74 -3.88
CA LEU A 464 -7.20 10.61 -2.51
C LEU A 464 -8.44 11.47 -2.33
N ARG A 465 -9.46 10.94 -1.69
CA ARG A 465 -10.67 11.69 -1.39
C ARG A 465 -10.68 12.12 0.08
N LEU A 466 -11.22 13.30 0.33
CA LEU A 466 -11.32 13.85 1.68
C LEU A 466 -12.16 12.95 2.61
N ASP A 467 -13.25 12.36 2.09
CA ASP A 467 -14.11 11.46 2.85
C ASP A 467 -13.41 10.14 3.22
N GLU A 468 -12.47 9.65 2.42
CA GLU A 468 -11.65 8.48 2.75
C GLU A 468 -10.77 8.76 3.98
N LEU A 469 -10.14 9.93 4.02
CA LEU A 469 -9.32 10.35 5.16
C LEU A 469 -10.17 10.56 6.42
N GLN A 470 -11.33 11.20 6.30
CA GLN A 470 -12.20 11.49 7.45
C GLN A 470 -12.75 10.23 8.11
N ARG A 471 -13.03 9.18 7.36
CA ARG A 471 -13.50 7.87 7.89
C ARG A 471 -12.50 7.22 8.85
N GLU A 472 -11.21 7.46 8.68
CA GLU A 472 -10.18 6.88 9.56
C GLU A 472 -10.14 7.51 10.96
N PHE A 473 -10.89 8.57 11.18
CA PHE A 473 -11.00 9.25 12.47
C PHE A 473 -12.29 8.91 13.24
N VAL A 474 -13.23 8.24 12.58
CA VAL A 474 -14.49 7.76 13.17
C VAL A 474 -14.31 6.36 13.80
#